data_59d6ef499d0d7dbd716fd1ac023446e2
#
_entry.id   59d6ef499d0d7dbd716fd1ac023446e2
#
_cell.length_a   1.000
_cell.length_b   1.000
_cell.length_c   1.000
_cell.angle_alpha   90.00
_cell.angle_beta   90.00
_cell.angle_gamma   90.00
#
_symmetry.space_group_name_H-M   'P 1'
#
loop_
_entity.id
_entity.type
_entity.pdbx_description
1 polymer ?
#
loop_
_entity_poly.entity_id
_entity_poly.type
_entity_poly.pdbx_seq_one_letter_code
_entity_poly.pdbx_strand_id
1 'polypeptide(L)'
;FLALYKLGDNMATALASPFYLDMQFTTDQIGHIAKNAALWPSIIGGLLGALVIVKIGINKALWIFGAIQLVTIFGFVWLSGAGPDPFILAVVIAGEYLGVGLGTAASVAFIARETSRMAVATQFAMFTALASLPRVVASSVSGLIVDSIGWTNFFYLSALLAIPGMVLLIWVAPWNAPRSTEPQTADHQ
;
A
#
# COMPACT_ATOMS: atom_id res chain seq x y z
N PHE A 1 2.16 -2.46 -13.55
CA PHE A 1 2.95 -2.63 -12.33
C PHE A 1 2.20 -2.15 -11.09
N LEU A 2 1.85 -0.85 -10.99
CA LEU A 2 1.21 -0.27 -9.79
C LEU A 2 -0.05 -1.00 -9.34
N ALA A 3 -0.85 -1.48 -10.28
CA ALA A 3 -2.04 -2.26 -9.98
C ALA A 3 -1.72 -3.54 -9.17
N LEU A 4 -0.69 -4.28 -9.57
CA LEU A 4 -0.24 -5.48 -8.87
C LEU A 4 0.51 -5.15 -7.58
N TYR A 5 1.29 -4.07 -7.58
CA TYR A 5 2.01 -3.59 -6.40
C TYR A 5 1.08 -3.25 -5.23
N LYS A 6 -0.09 -2.66 -5.54
CA LYS A 6 -1.11 -2.30 -4.56
C LYS A 6 -2.17 -3.39 -4.30
N LEU A 7 -2.11 -4.52 -5.02
CA LEU A 7 -3.19 -5.52 -4.98
C LEU A 7 -3.36 -6.13 -3.60
N GLY A 8 -2.27 -6.60 -2.98
CA GLY A 8 -2.32 -7.23 -1.66
C GLY A 8 -2.83 -6.29 -0.57
N ASP A 9 -2.28 -5.07 -0.52
CA ASP A 9 -2.69 -4.00 0.39
C ASP A 9 -4.18 -3.62 0.18
N ASN A 10 -4.60 -3.44 -1.06
CA ASN A 10 -5.99 -3.15 -1.39
C ASN A 10 -6.95 -4.30 -1.00
N MET A 11 -6.54 -5.56 -1.16
CA MET A 11 -7.34 -6.71 -0.72
C MET A 11 -7.44 -6.75 0.81
N ALA A 12 -6.33 -6.63 1.52
CA ALA A 12 -6.32 -6.69 2.98
C ALA A 12 -7.19 -5.59 3.60
N THR A 13 -7.14 -4.37 3.05
CA THR A 13 -7.90 -3.22 3.56
C THR A 13 -9.33 -3.12 3.04
N ALA A 14 -9.68 -3.80 1.94
CA ALA A 14 -11.03 -3.74 1.36
C ALA A 14 -12.13 -4.21 2.32
N LEU A 15 -11.86 -5.23 3.12
CA LEU A 15 -12.78 -5.80 4.09
C LEU A 15 -12.38 -5.55 5.54
N ALA A 16 -11.56 -4.53 5.81
CA ALA A 16 -11.11 -4.22 7.17
C ALA A 16 -12.28 -4.00 8.15
N SER A 17 -13.30 -3.21 7.76
CA SER A 17 -14.44 -2.94 8.63
C SER A 17 -15.30 -4.20 8.91
N PRO A 18 -15.71 -5.01 7.91
CA PRO A 18 -16.35 -6.30 8.17
C PRO A 18 -15.51 -7.21 9.06
N PHE A 19 -14.21 -7.30 8.82
CA PHE A 19 -13.29 -8.10 9.64
C PHE A 19 -13.31 -7.70 11.12
N TYR A 20 -13.26 -6.40 11.41
CA TYR A 20 -13.30 -5.92 12.80
C TYR A 20 -14.62 -6.25 13.48
N LEU A 21 -15.76 -6.19 12.77
CA LEU A 21 -17.07 -6.56 13.28
C LEU A 21 -17.14 -8.07 13.57
N ASP A 22 -16.63 -8.90 12.69
CA ASP A 22 -16.57 -10.36 12.87
C ASP A 22 -15.66 -10.75 14.05
N MET A 23 -14.61 -9.95 14.31
CA MET A 23 -13.75 -10.08 15.48
C MET A 23 -14.41 -9.59 16.77
N GLN A 24 -15.72 -9.27 16.75
CA GLN A 24 -16.52 -8.84 17.91
C GLN A 24 -16.15 -7.45 18.46
N PHE A 25 -15.45 -6.60 17.69
CA PHE A 25 -15.30 -5.20 18.06
C PHE A 25 -16.62 -4.44 17.88
N THR A 26 -16.96 -3.57 18.81
CA THR A 26 -18.15 -2.71 18.68
C THR A 26 -17.90 -1.61 17.65
N THR A 27 -18.96 -1.14 16.99
CA THR A 27 -18.87 -0.03 16.03
C THR A 27 -18.25 1.24 16.64
N ASP A 28 -18.51 1.48 17.91
CA ASP A 28 -17.93 2.60 18.65
C ASP A 28 -16.42 2.45 18.83
N GLN A 29 -15.95 1.27 19.26
CA GLN A 29 -14.52 0.96 19.34
C GLN A 29 -13.81 1.10 18.01
N ILE A 30 -14.41 0.56 16.94
CA ILE A 30 -13.87 0.69 15.57
C ILE A 30 -13.79 2.16 15.19
N GLY A 31 -14.86 2.94 15.41
CA GLY A 31 -14.91 4.35 15.07
C GLY A 31 -13.83 5.19 15.78
N HIS A 32 -13.68 5.01 17.10
CA HIS A 32 -12.67 5.73 17.87
C HIS A 32 -11.24 5.29 17.57
N ILE A 33 -10.99 3.99 17.50
CA ILE A 33 -9.65 3.44 17.28
C ILE A 33 -9.23 3.67 15.82
N ALA A 34 -10.06 3.28 14.84
CA ALA A 34 -9.70 3.38 13.44
C ALA A 34 -9.49 4.83 13.01
N LYS A 35 -10.31 5.77 13.48
CA LYS A 35 -10.15 7.18 13.14
C LYS A 35 -8.76 7.73 13.52
N ASN A 36 -8.31 7.45 14.74
CA ASN A 36 -7.03 7.97 15.22
C ASN A 36 -5.84 7.13 14.71
N ALA A 37 -5.96 5.80 14.76
CA ALA A 37 -4.91 4.87 14.35
C ALA A 37 -4.71 4.82 12.83
N ALA A 38 -5.69 5.24 12.02
CA ALA A 38 -5.54 5.34 10.57
C ALA A 38 -5.05 6.72 10.14
N LEU A 39 -5.66 7.80 10.66
CA LEU A 39 -5.40 9.15 10.17
C LEU A 39 -3.95 9.59 10.40
N TRP A 40 -3.51 9.57 11.67
CA TRP A 40 -2.17 10.07 12.01
C TRP A 40 -1.04 9.25 11.39
N PRO A 41 -1.05 7.89 11.47
CA PRO A 41 -0.03 7.09 10.82
C PRO A 41 0.01 7.26 9.30
N SER A 42 -1.13 7.43 8.62
CA SER A 42 -1.14 7.64 7.17
C SER A 42 -0.49 8.97 6.76
N ILE A 43 -0.76 10.05 7.51
CA ILE A 43 -0.12 11.36 7.30
C ILE A 43 1.38 11.27 7.56
N ILE A 44 1.77 10.69 8.69
CA ILE A 44 3.18 10.49 9.05
C ILE A 44 3.88 9.63 8.01
N GLY A 45 3.25 8.53 7.59
CA GLY A 45 3.77 7.66 6.53
C GLY A 45 3.98 8.39 5.20
N GLY A 46 3.01 9.22 4.79
CA GLY A 46 3.13 10.05 3.59
C GLY A 46 4.30 11.03 3.65
N LEU A 47 4.43 11.75 4.76
CA LEU A 47 5.52 12.72 4.97
C LEU A 47 6.89 12.03 5.06
N LEU A 48 6.99 10.96 5.87
CA LEU A 48 8.23 10.17 5.97
C LEU A 48 8.58 9.54 4.62
N GLY A 49 7.58 9.04 3.89
CA GLY A 49 7.75 8.47 2.56
C GLY A 49 8.36 9.48 1.59
N ALA A 50 7.84 10.71 1.56
CA ALA A 50 8.39 11.78 0.73
C ALA A 50 9.84 12.11 1.10
N LEU A 51 10.16 12.24 2.39
CA LEU A 51 11.50 12.51 2.87
C LEU A 51 12.49 11.39 2.54
N VAL A 52 12.06 10.14 2.70
CA VAL A 52 12.89 8.96 2.37
C VAL A 52 13.14 8.89 0.86
N ILE A 53 12.13 9.15 0.02
CA ILE A 53 12.26 9.17 -1.45
C ILE A 53 13.33 10.18 -1.90
N VAL A 54 13.34 11.36 -1.30
CA VAL A 54 14.37 12.40 -1.61
C VAL A 54 15.77 11.89 -1.28
N LYS A 55 15.93 11.15 -0.17
CA LYS A 55 17.24 10.66 0.27
C LYS A 55 17.75 9.44 -0.51
N ILE A 56 16.89 8.44 -0.72
CA ILE A 56 17.33 7.16 -1.28
C ILE A 56 16.88 6.94 -2.74
N GLY A 57 15.99 7.79 -3.25
CA GLY A 57 15.41 7.70 -4.59
C GLY A 57 14.16 6.81 -4.64
N ILE A 58 13.36 7.01 -5.71
CA ILE A 58 12.04 6.37 -5.88
C ILE A 58 12.16 4.85 -5.95
N ASN A 59 13.15 4.32 -6.68
CA ASN A 59 13.28 2.88 -6.88
C ASN A 59 13.51 2.14 -5.56
N LYS A 60 14.49 2.56 -4.75
CA LYS A 60 14.75 1.96 -3.44
C LYS A 60 13.59 2.13 -2.48
N ALA A 61 12.92 3.29 -2.53
CA ALA A 61 11.74 3.56 -1.72
C ALA A 61 10.60 2.58 -2.03
N LEU A 62 10.32 2.29 -3.32
CA LEU A 62 9.31 1.31 -3.73
C LEU A 62 9.60 -0.08 -3.14
N TRP A 63 10.85 -0.53 -3.15
CA TRP A 63 11.24 -1.81 -2.57
C TRP A 63 11.02 -1.86 -1.05
N ILE A 64 11.52 -0.85 -0.34
CA ILE A 64 11.44 -0.80 1.12
C ILE A 64 9.98 -0.68 1.56
N PHE A 65 9.21 0.21 0.92
CA PHE A 65 7.83 0.44 1.30
C PHE A 65 6.92 -0.73 0.93
N GLY A 66 7.18 -1.40 -0.19
CA GLY A 66 6.49 -2.63 -0.55
C GLY A 66 6.76 -3.76 0.44
N ALA A 67 8.01 -3.91 0.91
CA ALA A 67 8.34 -4.87 1.96
C ALA A 67 7.64 -4.53 3.30
N ILE A 68 7.58 -3.25 3.68
CA ILE A 68 6.85 -2.80 4.87
C ILE A 68 5.36 -3.13 4.73
N GLN A 69 4.72 -2.82 3.58
CA GLN A 69 3.32 -3.14 3.35
C GLN A 69 3.05 -4.65 3.40
N LEU A 70 3.96 -5.47 2.86
CA LEU A 70 3.84 -6.93 2.97
C LEU A 70 3.86 -7.38 4.43
N VAL A 71 4.74 -6.80 5.24
CA VAL A 71 4.83 -7.12 6.68
C VAL A 71 3.59 -6.66 7.43
N THR A 72 3.02 -5.48 7.11
CA THR A 72 1.82 -4.97 7.80
C THR A 72 0.59 -5.83 7.54
N ILE A 73 0.46 -6.47 6.37
CA ILE A 73 -0.63 -7.43 6.10
C ILE A 73 -0.63 -8.58 7.12
N PHE A 74 0.56 -9.04 7.57
CA PHE A 74 0.64 -10.06 8.63
C PHE A 74 0.14 -9.58 9.99
N GLY A 75 0.02 -8.26 10.21
CA GLY A 75 -0.66 -7.71 11.37
C GLY A 75 -2.12 -8.14 11.45
N PHE A 76 -2.84 -8.21 10.32
CA PHE A 76 -4.21 -8.73 10.28
C PHE A 76 -4.26 -10.24 10.59
N VAL A 77 -3.27 -11.00 10.15
CA VAL A 77 -3.15 -12.43 10.52
C VAL A 77 -2.97 -12.56 12.04
N TRP A 78 -2.12 -11.73 12.63
CA TRP A 78 -1.94 -11.70 14.08
C TRP A 78 -3.24 -11.33 14.81
N LEU A 79 -3.92 -10.27 14.37
CA LEU A 79 -5.20 -9.85 14.96
C LEU A 79 -6.26 -10.94 14.87
N SER A 80 -6.34 -11.69 13.74
CA SER A 80 -7.32 -12.77 13.57
C SER A 80 -7.15 -13.92 14.58
N GLY A 81 -5.96 -14.08 15.15
CA GLY A 81 -5.64 -15.10 16.16
C GLY A 81 -5.65 -14.58 17.60
N ALA A 82 -5.56 -13.27 17.81
CA ALA A 82 -5.39 -12.68 19.16
C ALA A 82 -6.71 -12.42 19.89
N GLY A 83 -7.85 -12.41 19.19
CA GLY A 83 -9.15 -12.05 19.76
C GLY A 83 -9.39 -10.53 19.80
N PRO A 84 -10.50 -10.06 20.41
CA PRO A 84 -10.94 -8.67 20.35
C PRO A 84 -10.19 -7.76 21.34
N ASP A 85 -8.88 -7.60 21.15
CA ASP A 85 -8.05 -6.70 21.94
C ASP A 85 -7.96 -5.32 21.26
N PRO A 86 -8.47 -4.22 21.89
CA PRO A 86 -8.44 -2.88 21.31
C PRO A 86 -7.02 -2.35 21.09
N PHE A 87 -6.03 -2.76 21.89
CA PHE A 87 -4.65 -2.32 21.73
C PHE A 87 -4.02 -2.96 20.48
N ILE A 88 -4.22 -4.27 20.29
CA ILE A 88 -3.73 -4.98 19.11
C ILE A 88 -4.39 -4.41 17.85
N LEU A 89 -5.70 -4.15 17.90
CA LEU A 89 -6.42 -3.48 16.81
C LEU A 89 -5.78 -2.14 16.43
N ALA A 90 -5.51 -1.29 17.45
CA ALA A 90 -4.89 0.02 17.22
C ALA A 90 -3.49 -0.10 16.60
N VAL A 91 -2.67 -1.02 17.06
CA VAL A 91 -1.32 -1.27 16.54
C VAL A 91 -1.36 -1.77 15.09
N VAL A 92 -2.25 -2.71 14.78
CA VAL A 92 -2.39 -3.27 13.43
C VAL A 92 -2.88 -2.21 12.46
N ILE A 93 -3.92 -1.44 12.82
CA ILE A 93 -4.41 -0.32 11.99
C ILE A 93 -3.32 0.73 11.79
N ALA A 94 -2.62 1.13 12.85
CA ALA A 94 -1.57 2.14 12.75
C ALA A 94 -0.41 1.69 11.85
N GLY A 95 0.04 0.44 11.97
CA GLY A 95 1.07 -0.14 11.13
C GLY A 95 0.65 -0.19 9.67
N GLU A 96 -0.56 -0.68 9.39
CA GLU A 96 -1.10 -0.77 8.05
C GLU A 96 -1.22 0.61 7.38
N TYR A 97 -1.83 1.58 8.06
CA TYR A 97 -2.01 2.91 7.49
C TYR A 97 -0.70 3.71 7.37
N LEU A 98 0.30 3.42 8.20
CA LEU A 98 1.66 3.91 7.99
C LEU A 98 2.22 3.36 6.66
N GLY A 99 2.09 2.05 6.44
CA GLY A 99 2.47 1.38 5.20
C GLY A 99 1.73 1.94 3.98
N VAL A 100 0.42 2.16 4.09
CA VAL A 100 -0.41 2.80 3.06
C VAL A 100 0.11 4.20 2.72
N GLY A 101 0.44 5.01 3.73
CA GLY A 101 1.02 6.35 3.53
C GLY A 101 2.35 6.32 2.79
N LEU A 102 3.28 5.48 3.23
CA LEU A 102 4.58 5.26 2.59
C LEU A 102 4.43 4.81 1.13
N GLY A 103 3.62 3.77 0.90
CA GLY A 103 3.40 3.22 -0.43
C GLY A 103 2.67 4.18 -1.37
N THR A 104 1.77 5.01 -0.84
CA THR A 104 1.10 6.05 -1.62
C THR A 104 2.09 7.13 -2.06
N ALA A 105 2.97 7.61 -1.16
CA ALA A 105 4.01 8.56 -1.52
C ALA A 105 4.91 8.03 -2.64
N ALA A 106 5.35 6.76 -2.55
CA ALA A 106 6.18 6.15 -3.59
C ALA A 106 5.43 5.95 -4.91
N SER A 107 4.16 5.54 -4.85
CA SER A 107 3.33 5.36 -6.05
C SER A 107 3.08 6.68 -6.78
N VAL A 108 2.76 7.75 -6.05
CA VAL A 108 2.57 9.09 -6.62
C VAL A 108 3.87 9.61 -7.24
N ALA A 109 5.00 9.46 -6.54
CA ALA A 109 6.30 9.86 -7.06
C ALA A 109 6.69 9.06 -8.33
N PHE A 110 6.40 7.77 -8.36
CA PHE A 110 6.62 6.93 -9.52
C PHE A 110 5.75 7.37 -10.72
N ILE A 111 4.43 7.58 -10.51
CA ILE A 111 3.53 8.07 -11.54
C ILE A 111 4.03 9.41 -12.09
N ALA A 112 4.40 10.34 -11.21
CA ALA A 112 4.90 11.66 -11.61
C ALA A 112 6.18 11.55 -12.45
N ARG A 113 7.08 10.61 -12.13
CA ARG A 113 8.30 10.36 -12.91
C ARG A 113 8.01 9.84 -14.32
N GLU A 114 7.06 8.90 -14.44
CA GLU A 114 6.71 8.27 -15.72
C GLU A 114 5.79 9.13 -16.60
N THR A 115 5.31 10.25 -16.09
CA THR A 115 4.39 11.15 -16.81
C THR A 115 5.17 12.14 -17.65
N SER A 116 4.84 12.24 -18.96
CA SER A 116 5.46 13.19 -19.87
C SER A 116 5.01 14.64 -19.62
N ARG A 117 5.91 15.60 -19.87
CA ARG A 117 5.60 17.04 -19.67
C ARG A 117 4.47 17.56 -20.57
N MET A 118 4.22 16.93 -21.73
CA MET A 118 3.21 17.40 -22.69
C MET A 118 1.77 16.98 -22.34
N ALA A 119 1.57 15.92 -21.55
CA ALA A 119 0.25 15.39 -21.25
C ALA A 119 0.10 15.03 -19.76
N VAL A 120 0.71 15.83 -18.87
CA VAL A 120 0.81 15.55 -17.44
C VAL A 120 -0.54 15.23 -16.81
N ALA A 121 -1.53 16.09 -16.99
CA ALA A 121 -2.84 15.93 -16.33
C ALA A 121 -3.55 14.65 -16.78
N THR A 122 -3.60 14.38 -18.08
CA THR A 122 -4.29 13.21 -18.65
C THR A 122 -3.60 11.92 -18.27
N GLN A 123 -2.26 11.85 -18.43
CA GLN A 123 -1.51 10.64 -18.09
C GLN A 123 -1.54 10.37 -16.60
N PHE A 124 -1.39 11.37 -15.74
CA PHE A 124 -1.49 11.22 -14.29
C PHE A 124 -2.87 10.70 -13.87
N ALA A 125 -3.94 11.27 -14.43
CA ALA A 125 -5.31 10.81 -14.19
C ALA A 125 -5.52 9.35 -14.64
N MET A 126 -5.02 8.96 -15.81
CA MET A 126 -5.09 7.58 -16.31
C MET A 126 -4.34 6.61 -15.40
N PHE A 127 -3.11 6.94 -15.04
CA PHE A 127 -2.32 6.07 -14.14
C PHE A 127 -2.95 5.93 -12.77
N THR A 128 -3.50 7.01 -12.22
CA THR A 128 -4.21 7.00 -10.94
C THR A 128 -5.49 6.16 -11.02
N ALA A 129 -6.26 6.28 -12.10
CA ALA A 129 -7.45 5.47 -12.33
C ALA A 129 -7.10 3.98 -12.44
N LEU A 130 -6.08 3.63 -13.24
CA LEU A 130 -5.60 2.26 -13.37
C LEU A 130 -5.07 1.68 -12.04
N ALA A 131 -4.41 2.50 -11.22
CA ALA A 131 -3.92 2.08 -9.91
C ALA A 131 -5.05 1.83 -8.90
N SER A 132 -6.25 2.40 -9.11
CA SER A 132 -7.42 2.18 -8.25
C SER A 132 -8.25 0.95 -8.64
N LEU A 133 -8.12 0.44 -9.88
CA LEU A 133 -8.88 -0.73 -10.36
C LEU A 133 -8.73 -1.97 -9.46
N PRO A 134 -7.53 -2.33 -8.97
CA PRO A 134 -7.38 -3.48 -8.09
C PRO A 134 -8.23 -3.40 -6.84
N ARG A 135 -8.41 -2.20 -6.27
CA ARG A 135 -9.26 -2.02 -5.09
C ARG A 135 -10.73 -2.31 -5.39
N VAL A 136 -11.23 -1.87 -6.54
CA VAL A 136 -12.64 -2.12 -6.94
C VAL A 136 -12.87 -3.61 -7.16
N VAL A 137 -11.98 -4.28 -7.89
CA VAL A 137 -12.05 -5.73 -8.14
C VAL A 137 -11.90 -6.50 -6.83
N ALA A 138 -10.93 -6.14 -6.01
CA ALA A 138 -10.70 -6.76 -4.72
C ALA A 138 -11.95 -6.67 -3.83
N SER A 139 -12.54 -5.47 -3.70
CA SER A 139 -13.74 -5.28 -2.87
C SER A 139 -14.92 -6.15 -3.32
N SER A 140 -15.06 -6.38 -4.63
CA SER A 140 -16.17 -7.16 -5.18
C SER A 140 -16.05 -8.66 -4.95
N VAL A 141 -14.81 -9.19 -4.90
CA VAL A 141 -14.55 -10.63 -4.83
C VAL A 141 -14.14 -11.09 -3.43
N SER A 142 -13.57 -10.19 -2.63
CA SER A 142 -13.00 -10.51 -1.32
C SER A 142 -14.01 -11.13 -0.35
N GLY A 143 -15.28 -10.68 -0.36
CA GLY A 143 -16.32 -11.24 0.50
C GLY A 143 -16.54 -12.74 0.23
N LEU A 144 -16.70 -13.12 -1.03
CA LEU A 144 -16.87 -14.52 -1.43
C LEU A 144 -15.65 -15.38 -1.06
N ILE A 145 -14.45 -14.81 -1.13
CA ILE A 145 -13.22 -15.51 -0.74
C ILE A 145 -13.22 -15.74 0.76
N VAL A 146 -13.50 -14.71 1.56
CA VAL A 146 -13.55 -14.82 3.03
C VAL A 146 -14.57 -15.86 3.47
N ASP A 147 -15.76 -15.87 2.87
CA ASP A 147 -16.82 -16.85 3.18
C ASP A 147 -16.36 -18.30 2.91
N SER A 148 -15.47 -18.50 1.94
CA SER A 148 -14.98 -19.82 1.55
C SER A 148 -13.76 -20.31 2.34
N ILE A 149 -12.82 -19.43 2.68
CA ILE A 149 -11.52 -19.81 3.28
C ILE A 149 -11.27 -19.22 4.67
N GLY A 150 -12.11 -18.30 5.13
CA GLY A 150 -11.98 -17.59 6.41
C GLY A 150 -10.94 -16.46 6.40
N TRP A 151 -10.97 -15.62 7.44
CA TRP A 151 -10.17 -14.39 7.54
C TRP A 151 -8.67 -14.63 7.50
N THR A 152 -8.17 -15.57 8.30
CA THR A 152 -6.72 -15.83 8.40
C THR A 152 -6.13 -16.23 7.04
N ASN A 153 -6.79 -17.16 6.32
CA ASN A 153 -6.33 -17.60 5.00
C ASN A 153 -6.49 -16.49 3.96
N PHE A 154 -7.52 -15.65 4.08
CA PHE A 154 -7.71 -14.49 3.22
C PHE A 154 -6.53 -13.50 3.34
N PHE A 155 -6.03 -13.21 4.55
CA PHE A 155 -4.87 -12.34 4.72
C PHE A 155 -3.57 -12.98 4.22
N TYR A 156 -3.39 -14.30 4.37
CA TYR A 156 -2.29 -15.01 3.73
C TYR A 156 -2.36 -14.92 2.20
N LEU A 157 -3.55 -15.07 1.62
CA LEU A 157 -3.76 -14.90 0.19
C LEU A 157 -3.45 -13.47 -0.26
N SER A 158 -3.86 -12.46 0.50
CA SER A 158 -3.56 -11.05 0.23
C SER A 158 -2.06 -10.78 0.24
N ALA A 159 -1.33 -11.33 1.21
CA ALA A 159 0.13 -11.26 1.27
C ALA A 159 0.78 -11.96 0.07
N LEU A 160 0.29 -13.14 -0.32
CA LEU A 160 0.78 -13.86 -1.49
C LEU A 160 0.59 -13.07 -2.79
N LEU A 161 -0.56 -12.41 -2.94
CA LEU A 161 -0.89 -11.58 -4.11
C LEU A 161 -0.10 -10.26 -4.17
N ALA A 162 0.53 -9.84 -3.07
CA ALA A 162 1.47 -8.72 -3.08
C ALA A 162 2.82 -9.09 -3.72
N ILE A 163 3.22 -10.37 -3.69
CA ILE A 163 4.52 -10.84 -4.18
C ILE A 163 4.73 -10.57 -5.67
N PRO A 164 3.78 -10.85 -6.60
CA PRO A 164 3.95 -10.52 -8.01
C PRO A 164 4.25 -9.05 -8.27
N GLY A 165 3.62 -8.14 -7.52
CA GLY A 165 3.91 -6.71 -7.58
C GLY A 165 5.34 -6.38 -7.17
N MET A 166 5.83 -7.02 -6.11
CA MET A 166 7.21 -6.88 -5.66
C MET A 166 8.22 -7.46 -6.67
N VAL A 167 7.91 -8.61 -7.27
CA VAL A 167 8.76 -9.22 -8.30
C VAL A 167 8.88 -8.32 -9.53
N LEU A 168 7.80 -7.65 -9.94
CA LEU A 168 7.84 -6.71 -11.06
C LEU A 168 8.77 -5.51 -10.82
N LEU A 169 9.08 -5.16 -9.58
CA LEU A 169 10.05 -4.10 -9.26
C LEU A 169 11.45 -4.39 -9.83
N ILE A 170 11.80 -5.66 -10.03
CA ILE A 170 13.10 -6.05 -10.61
C ILE A 170 13.27 -5.40 -11.98
N TRP A 171 12.20 -5.35 -12.77
CA TRP A 171 12.23 -4.81 -14.13
C TRP A 171 11.83 -3.33 -14.21
N VAL A 172 10.86 -2.90 -13.40
CA VAL A 172 10.28 -1.55 -13.49
C VAL A 172 11.06 -0.52 -12.67
N ALA A 173 11.59 -0.92 -11.53
CA ALA A 173 12.33 -0.05 -10.61
C ALA A 173 13.53 -0.80 -10.01
N PRO A 174 14.54 -1.17 -10.82
CA PRO A 174 15.69 -1.91 -10.34
C PRO A 174 16.41 -1.15 -9.22
N TRP A 175 16.83 -1.89 -8.18
CA TRP A 175 17.43 -1.32 -6.97
C TRP A 175 18.64 -0.43 -7.24
N ASN A 176 19.48 -0.83 -8.21
CA ASN A 176 20.74 -0.16 -8.53
C ASN A 176 20.66 0.81 -9.73
N ALA A 177 19.47 1.18 -10.19
CA ALA A 177 19.38 2.15 -11.26
C ALA A 177 20.00 3.50 -10.85
N PRO A 178 20.78 4.15 -11.73
CA PRO A 178 21.33 5.47 -11.47
C PRO A 178 20.22 6.47 -11.17
N ARG A 179 20.46 7.39 -10.24
CA ARG A 179 19.52 8.48 -9.95
C ARG A 179 19.42 9.36 -11.18
N SER A 180 18.22 9.58 -11.69
CA SER A 180 17.95 10.52 -12.80
C SER A 180 18.04 11.98 -12.35
N THR A 181 19.18 12.40 -11.80
CA THR A 181 19.46 13.76 -11.34
C THR A 181 20.70 14.37 -11.96
N GLU A 182 21.18 13.88 -13.11
CA GLU A 182 22.11 14.68 -13.92
C GLU A 182 21.32 15.38 -15.03
N PRO A 183 21.33 16.74 -15.04
CA PRO A 183 21.04 17.46 -16.27
C PRO A 183 22.08 16.99 -17.29
N GLN A 184 21.64 16.42 -18.43
CA GLN A 184 22.53 16.29 -19.56
C GLN A 184 23.09 17.68 -19.86
N THR A 185 24.30 17.93 -19.42
CA THR A 185 25.10 19.03 -19.95
C THR A 185 25.20 18.76 -21.46
N ALA A 186 24.50 19.56 -22.21
CA ALA A 186 24.62 19.60 -23.66
C ALA A 186 26.08 19.93 -23.98
N ASP A 187 26.86 18.93 -24.37
CA ASP A 187 28.07 19.15 -25.15
C ASP A 187 27.64 19.67 -26.53
N HIS A 188 27.56 20.99 -26.61
CA HIS A 188 27.62 21.69 -27.87
C HIS A 188 29.09 22.04 -28.10
N GLN A 189 29.79 21.23 -28.88
CA GLN A 189 30.90 21.66 -29.70
C GLN A 189 30.56 21.44 -31.18
#